data_84f23b76e91571a1684e10a1198a3a01
#
_entry.id   84f23b76e91571a1684e10a1198a3a01
#
_cell.length_a   1.000
_cell.length_b   1.000
_cell.length_c   1.000
_cell.angle_alpha   90.00
_cell.angle_beta   90.00
_cell.angle_gamma   90.00
#
_symmetry.space_group_name_H-M   'P 1'
#
loop_
_entity.id
_entity.type
_entity.pdbx_description
1 polymer ?
#
loop_
_entity_poly.entity_id
_entity_poly.type
_entity_poly.pdbx_seq_one_letter_code
_entity_poly.pdbx_strand_id
1 'polypeptide(L)'
;MLQNFVHASSKTRNHLCYCCRASGFPTRYFTDGLDSKYNDEQKEKILQVINDPDINNLSSYEVSKTNLKNVSYWKSSNGQLKTLADIEYIEGFSERSAKKLFNSILNGAQKGKKVASKVKGQILHPNLSESVRTECKTVLTVYITVNSVSWTLLDRSNYEVQEWKYYSIDYPEGKKFQITDILDIAWRVTRQLPLADIYVMKAEATTLRAAGSDPNNPKVIAVNLQKAQMVAMIVALINSRSHAEERNDVEENDENVLKQRVYFLRPTLPYRLYGTLVGNERVSTDQTVEMLLRDLSVRSPNQSHAYISEYLQSMFMGQKDLQKDMLGHCLLLSLTFMDICIYKNQERIAKLNKRGE
;
A
#
# COMPACT_ATOMS: atom_id res chain seq x y z
N MET A 1 -15.94 25.78 51.60
CA MET A 1 -15.42 26.99 50.94
C MET A 1 -14.45 26.55 49.84
N LEU A 2 -14.95 26.43 48.65
CA LEU A 2 -14.14 26.28 47.42
C LEU A 2 -14.95 26.89 46.30
N GLN A 3 -14.44 28.01 45.78
CA GLN A 3 -15.11 28.83 44.79
C GLN A 3 -14.94 28.23 43.39
N ASN A 4 -16.06 28.15 42.68
CA ASN A 4 -16.16 27.84 41.26
C ASN A 4 -15.64 29.02 40.42
N PHE A 5 -14.66 28.74 39.52
CA PHE A 5 -14.39 29.61 38.39
C PHE A 5 -14.91 28.96 37.12
N VAL A 6 -16.02 29.49 36.64
CA VAL A 6 -16.58 29.20 35.33
C VAL A 6 -16.02 30.23 34.35
N HIS A 7 -15.17 29.81 33.43
CA HIS A 7 -14.76 30.62 32.28
C HIS A 7 -15.73 30.38 31.12
N ALA A 8 -16.61 31.35 30.92
CA ALA A 8 -17.45 31.44 29.74
C ALA A 8 -16.61 32.00 28.58
N SER A 9 -16.31 31.17 27.59
CA SER A 9 -15.74 31.59 26.32
C SER A 9 -16.86 31.98 25.37
N SER A 10 -17.06 33.29 25.18
CA SER A 10 -17.98 33.86 24.19
C SER A 10 -17.43 33.67 22.78
N LYS A 11 -17.99 32.74 22.01
CA LYS A 11 -17.81 32.67 20.55
C LYS A 11 -18.65 33.77 19.90
N THR A 12 -18.04 34.91 19.58
CA THR A 12 -18.60 35.88 18.65
C THR A 12 -18.63 35.29 17.24
N ARG A 13 -19.81 34.92 16.77
CA ARG A 13 -20.07 34.60 15.36
C ARG A 13 -20.09 35.91 14.59
N ASN A 14 -19.07 36.20 13.81
CA ASN A 14 -19.12 37.27 12.82
C ASN A 14 -20.03 36.83 11.66
N HIS A 15 -21.26 37.30 11.64
CA HIS A 15 -22.14 37.28 10.48
C HIS A 15 -21.63 38.33 9.49
N LEU A 16 -20.83 37.90 8.52
CA LEU A 16 -20.46 38.69 7.35
C LEU A 16 -21.63 38.67 6.37
N CYS A 17 -22.16 39.85 6.08
CA CYS A 17 -23.21 40.09 5.12
C CYS A 17 -22.83 39.63 3.72
N TYR A 18 -23.72 38.92 3.04
CA TYR A 18 -23.51 38.36 1.70
C TYR A 18 -23.41 39.40 0.57
N CYS A 19 -23.71 40.67 0.84
CA CYS A 19 -23.74 41.75 -0.15
C CYS A 19 -22.41 42.52 -0.33
N CYS A 20 -21.37 42.23 0.46
CA CYS A 20 -20.07 42.93 0.36
C CYS A 20 -18.96 42.11 -0.35
N ARG A 21 -19.32 41.13 -1.19
CA ARG A 21 -18.36 40.42 -2.04
C ARG A 21 -18.21 41.11 -3.39
N ALA A 22 -17.91 42.38 -3.39
CA ALA A 22 -17.45 43.09 -4.57
C ALA A 22 -15.96 43.39 -4.43
N SER A 23 -15.19 42.86 -5.39
CA SER A 23 -13.86 43.30 -5.80
C SER A 23 -12.77 43.33 -4.73
N GLY A 24 -12.03 42.21 -4.66
CA GLY A 24 -10.75 42.13 -3.98
C GLY A 24 -10.10 40.78 -4.15
N PHE A 25 -9.91 40.33 -5.40
CA PHE A 25 -8.95 39.27 -5.65
C PHE A 25 -7.56 39.79 -5.27
N PRO A 26 -6.81 39.13 -4.38
CA PRO A 26 -5.42 39.50 -4.17
C PRO A 26 -4.70 39.23 -5.50
N THR A 27 -4.37 40.27 -6.22
CA THR A 27 -3.44 40.24 -7.36
C THR A 27 -2.11 39.70 -6.82
N ARG A 28 -1.90 38.41 -6.96
CA ARG A 28 -0.56 37.81 -6.77
C ARG A 28 0.27 38.24 -7.96
N TYR A 29 1.00 39.33 -7.82
CA TYR A 29 2.04 39.71 -8.76
C TYR A 29 3.17 38.69 -8.64
N PHE A 30 3.33 37.86 -9.65
CA PHE A 30 4.56 37.09 -9.83
C PHE A 30 5.67 38.10 -10.20
N THR A 31 6.77 38.10 -9.48
CA THR A 31 7.85 39.09 -9.56
C THR A 31 8.63 39.04 -10.86
N ASP A 32 8.52 37.95 -11.66
CA ASP A 32 8.97 37.85 -13.07
C ASP A 32 7.89 37.12 -13.86
N GLY A 33 7.24 37.82 -14.78
CA GLY A 33 6.14 37.26 -15.56
C GLY A 33 6.51 35.95 -16.25
N LEU A 34 5.56 35.02 -16.31
CA LEU A 34 5.75 33.72 -16.97
C LEU A 34 6.22 33.90 -18.43
N ASP A 35 5.75 34.94 -19.06
CA ASP A 35 6.10 35.26 -20.46
C ASP A 35 7.60 35.57 -20.66
N SER A 36 8.30 36.11 -19.66
CA SER A 36 9.74 36.45 -19.80
C SER A 36 10.66 35.22 -19.79
N LYS A 37 10.14 34.06 -19.39
CA LYS A 37 10.92 32.82 -19.21
C LYS A 37 10.97 31.93 -20.46
N TYR A 38 10.17 32.25 -21.47
CA TYR A 38 10.06 31.47 -22.70
C TYR A 38 10.30 32.38 -23.92
N ASN A 39 10.97 31.85 -24.93
CA ASN A 39 11.13 32.56 -26.20
C ASN A 39 9.81 32.57 -27.01
N ASP A 40 9.71 33.36 -28.06
CA ASP A 40 8.45 33.57 -28.76
C ASP A 40 7.95 32.29 -29.45
N GLU A 41 8.84 31.46 -30.00
CA GLU A 41 8.48 30.17 -30.58
C GLU A 41 7.91 29.20 -29.51
N GLN A 42 8.50 29.20 -28.30
CA GLN A 42 8.00 28.40 -27.19
C GLN A 42 6.63 28.87 -26.71
N LYS A 43 6.42 30.19 -26.63
CA LYS A 43 5.12 30.76 -26.24
C LYS A 43 4.04 30.38 -27.23
N GLU A 44 4.30 30.50 -28.51
CA GLU A 44 3.37 30.15 -29.59
C GLU A 44 2.99 28.67 -29.52
N LYS A 45 4.00 27.79 -29.41
CA LYS A 45 3.76 26.33 -29.23
C LYS A 45 2.92 26.01 -28.02
N ILE A 46 3.20 26.63 -26.87
CA ILE A 46 2.44 26.41 -25.63
C ILE A 46 1.00 26.87 -25.78
N LEU A 47 0.79 28.09 -26.31
CA LEU A 47 -0.54 28.66 -26.51
C LEU A 47 -1.35 27.83 -27.51
N GLN A 48 -0.73 27.36 -28.59
CA GLN A 48 -1.38 26.50 -29.57
C GLN A 48 -1.94 25.24 -28.94
N VAL A 49 -1.15 24.57 -28.09
CA VAL A 49 -1.58 23.33 -27.38
C VAL A 49 -2.66 23.61 -26.33
N ILE A 50 -2.54 24.69 -25.57
CA ILE A 50 -3.52 25.01 -24.52
C ILE A 50 -4.85 25.45 -25.15
N ASN A 51 -4.80 26.16 -26.26
CA ASN A 51 -5.97 26.68 -26.97
C ASN A 51 -6.61 25.65 -27.92
N ASP A 52 -6.02 24.45 -28.07
CA ASP A 52 -6.61 23.36 -28.86
C ASP A 52 -8.09 23.18 -28.48
N PRO A 53 -9.02 23.13 -29.43
CA PRO A 53 -10.42 22.89 -29.17
C PRO A 53 -10.68 21.53 -28.50
N ASP A 54 -9.85 20.53 -28.80
CA ASP A 54 -9.94 19.24 -28.12
C ASP A 54 -9.14 19.21 -26.80
N ILE A 55 -9.86 19.41 -25.70
CA ILE A 55 -9.28 19.40 -24.36
C ILE A 55 -8.61 18.06 -23.99
N ASN A 56 -8.96 16.96 -24.69
CA ASN A 56 -8.34 15.67 -24.45
C ASN A 56 -6.86 15.67 -24.86
N ASN A 57 -6.48 16.49 -25.84
CA ASN A 57 -5.08 16.66 -26.22
C ASN A 57 -4.26 17.22 -25.07
N LEU A 58 -4.81 18.16 -24.30
CA LEU A 58 -4.14 18.72 -23.12
C LEU A 58 -3.99 17.69 -22.00
N SER A 59 -4.85 16.66 -21.94
CA SER A 59 -4.73 15.58 -20.95
C SER A 59 -3.51 14.69 -21.15
N SER A 60 -2.84 14.74 -22.29
CA SER A 60 -1.60 14.01 -22.55
C SER A 60 -0.36 14.64 -21.91
N TYR A 61 -0.49 15.86 -21.38
CA TYR A 61 0.55 16.60 -20.69
C TYR A 61 0.40 16.57 -19.16
N GLU A 62 1.39 17.10 -18.45
CA GLU A 62 1.38 17.12 -16.98
C GLU A 62 0.42 18.17 -16.40
N VAL A 63 -0.88 17.86 -16.44
CA VAL A 63 -1.95 18.70 -15.89
C VAL A 63 -2.92 17.87 -15.03
N SER A 64 -3.41 18.43 -13.92
CA SER A 64 -4.41 17.77 -13.09
C SER A 64 -5.79 17.78 -13.75
N LYS A 65 -6.65 16.78 -13.44
CA LYS A 65 -8.05 16.73 -13.94
C LYS A 65 -8.83 17.98 -13.53
N THR A 66 -8.56 18.53 -12.35
CA THR A 66 -9.19 19.78 -11.86
C THR A 66 -8.76 20.97 -12.72
N ASN A 67 -7.44 21.10 -12.96
CA ASN A 67 -6.92 22.19 -13.78
C ASN A 67 -7.41 22.11 -15.24
N LEU A 68 -7.55 20.89 -15.80
CA LEU A 68 -8.17 20.70 -17.12
C LEU A 68 -9.60 21.24 -17.18
N LYS A 69 -10.43 20.92 -16.17
CA LYS A 69 -11.79 21.45 -16.08
C LYS A 69 -11.79 22.98 -15.98
N ASN A 70 -10.88 23.54 -15.17
CA ASN A 70 -10.79 24.98 -14.98
C ASN A 70 -10.32 25.71 -16.25
N VAL A 71 -9.39 25.13 -17.01
CA VAL A 71 -9.00 25.64 -18.35
C VAL A 71 -10.19 25.59 -19.30
N SER A 72 -10.95 24.50 -19.31
CA SER A 72 -12.16 24.40 -20.14
C SER A 72 -13.18 25.46 -19.80
N TYR A 73 -13.46 25.65 -18.51
CA TYR A 73 -14.37 26.67 -18.02
C TYR A 73 -13.90 28.08 -18.37
N TRP A 74 -12.61 28.36 -18.16
CA TRP A 74 -12.02 29.64 -18.56
C TRP A 74 -12.22 29.92 -20.03
N LYS A 75 -11.90 28.97 -20.93
CA LYS A 75 -12.04 29.11 -22.39
C LYS A 75 -13.47 29.36 -22.81
N SER A 76 -14.45 28.73 -22.15
CA SER A 76 -15.87 28.96 -22.44
C SER A 76 -16.35 30.35 -22.01
N SER A 77 -15.75 30.93 -20.98
CA SER A 77 -16.19 32.21 -20.39
C SER A 77 -15.40 33.42 -20.93
N ASN A 78 -14.10 33.25 -21.17
CA ASN A 78 -13.17 34.34 -21.52
C ASN A 78 -12.52 34.18 -22.91
N GLY A 79 -12.78 33.08 -23.60
CA GLY A 79 -12.16 32.78 -24.88
C GLY A 79 -10.78 32.14 -24.76
N GLN A 80 -9.99 32.22 -25.84
CA GLN A 80 -8.64 31.65 -25.87
C GLN A 80 -7.65 32.48 -25.04
N LEU A 81 -6.65 31.78 -24.45
CA LEU A 81 -5.54 32.46 -23.78
C LEU A 81 -4.69 33.21 -24.80
N LYS A 82 -4.39 34.49 -24.53
CA LYS A 82 -3.59 35.37 -25.40
C LYS A 82 -2.10 35.37 -25.01
N THR A 83 -1.83 35.27 -23.71
CA THR A 83 -0.49 35.22 -23.12
C THR A 83 -0.32 34.07 -22.18
N LEU A 84 0.90 33.66 -21.87
CA LEU A 84 1.15 32.62 -20.87
C LEU A 84 0.76 33.07 -19.45
N ALA A 85 0.78 34.38 -19.21
CA ALA A 85 0.35 34.96 -17.94
C ALA A 85 -1.16 34.77 -17.69
N ASP A 86 -1.98 34.63 -18.75
CA ASP A 86 -3.42 34.42 -18.58
C ASP A 86 -3.74 33.16 -17.77
N ILE A 87 -2.84 32.17 -17.73
CA ILE A 87 -3.02 30.95 -16.91
C ILE A 87 -3.05 31.22 -15.41
N GLU A 88 -2.50 32.35 -14.97
CA GLU A 88 -2.49 32.76 -13.57
C GLU A 88 -3.89 33.14 -13.06
N TYR A 89 -4.76 33.56 -13.96
CA TYR A 89 -6.15 33.89 -13.65
C TYR A 89 -7.05 32.64 -13.59
N ILE A 90 -6.54 31.48 -14.00
CA ILE A 90 -7.28 30.24 -13.95
C ILE A 90 -7.15 29.61 -12.55
N GLU A 91 -8.27 29.39 -11.90
CA GLU A 91 -8.31 28.80 -10.56
C GLU A 91 -7.54 27.45 -10.54
N GLY A 92 -6.73 27.25 -9.48
CA GLY A 92 -5.96 26.01 -9.28
C GLY A 92 -4.58 26.00 -9.94
N PHE A 93 -4.22 27.03 -10.75
CA PHE A 93 -2.86 27.18 -11.21
C PHE A 93 -2.03 28.02 -10.24
N SER A 94 -0.84 27.53 -9.96
CA SER A 94 0.26 28.25 -9.34
C SER A 94 1.39 28.37 -10.37
N GLU A 95 2.33 29.28 -10.18
CA GLU A 95 3.50 29.41 -11.05
C GLU A 95 4.21 28.06 -11.28
N ARG A 96 4.34 27.26 -10.21
CA ARG A 96 4.95 25.92 -10.27
C ARG A 96 4.15 24.95 -11.13
N SER A 97 2.84 24.94 -11.04
CA SER A 97 1.98 24.07 -11.85
C SER A 97 1.89 24.52 -13.32
N ALA A 98 1.90 25.81 -13.57
CA ALA A 98 1.97 26.39 -14.91
C ALA A 98 3.29 26.04 -15.60
N LYS A 99 4.43 26.26 -14.95
CA LYS A 99 5.76 25.87 -15.48
C LYS A 99 5.85 24.37 -15.76
N LYS A 100 5.28 23.55 -14.91
CA LYS A 100 5.27 22.10 -15.10
C LYS A 100 4.51 21.71 -16.37
N LEU A 101 3.34 22.30 -16.58
CA LEU A 101 2.55 22.11 -17.79
C LEU A 101 3.31 22.60 -19.03
N PHE A 102 3.86 23.83 -19.01
CA PHE A 102 4.58 24.42 -20.16
C PHE A 102 5.80 23.59 -20.54
N ASN A 103 6.60 23.17 -19.57
CA ASN A 103 7.75 22.30 -19.83
C ASN A 103 7.32 20.94 -20.40
N SER A 104 6.20 20.38 -19.95
CA SER A 104 5.69 19.14 -20.51
C SER A 104 5.23 19.29 -21.96
N ILE A 105 4.66 20.43 -22.33
CA ILE A 105 4.28 20.76 -23.71
C ILE A 105 5.52 20.91 -24.61
N LEU A 106 6.53 21.61 -24.13
CA LEU A 106 7.77 21.84 -24.89
C LEU A 106 8.54 20.54 -25.15
N ASN A 107 8.58 19.65 -24.14
CA ASN A 107 9.21 18.34 -24.23
C ASN A 107 8.42 17.31 -25.07
N GLY A 108 7.27 17.70 -25.58
CA GLY A 108 6.36 16.85 -26.34
C GLY A 108 5.44 16.01 -25.45
N ALA A 109 4.27 15.66 -25.99
CA ALA A 109 3.34 14.76 -25.32
C ALA A 109 4.05 13.45 -24.99
N GLN A 110 4.17 13.11 -23.75
CA GLN A 110 4.65 11.79 -23.35
C GLN A 110 3.54 10.75 -23.64
N LYS A 111 3.26 10.53 -24.92
CA LYS A 111 2.45 9.40 -25.34
C LYS A 111 3.21 8.14 -24.94
N GLY A 112 2.82 7.53 -23.85
CA GLY A 112 3.06 6.13 -23.63
C GLY A 112 4.10 5.71 -22.60
N LYS A 113 4.64 6.59 -21.79
CA LYS A 113 5.07 6.16 -20.46
C LYS A 113 4.10 6.76 -19.45
N LYS A 114 2.91 6.13 -19.29
CA LYS A 114 2.34 6.04 -17.95
C LYS A 114 3.46 5.48 -17.11
N VAL A 115 4.23 6.38 -16.47
CA VAL A 115 5.11 5.98 -15.37
C VAL A 115 4.20 5.13 -14.52
N ALA A 116 4.52 3.85 -14.43
CA ALA A 116 3.71 2.89 -13.67
C ALA A 116 3.42 3.60 -12.36
N SER A 117 2.16 3.98 -12.16
CA SER A 117 1.80 4.89 -11.09
C SER A 117 2.21 4.17 -9.83
N LYS A 118 3.26 4.66 -9.18
CA LYS A 118 3.77 4.06 -7.95
C LYS A 118 2.60 3.97 -7.00
N VAL A 119 2.32 2.80 -6.48
CA VAL A 119 1.28 2.61 -5.47
C VAL A 119 1.53 3.63 -4.37
N LYS A 120 0.58 4.52 -4.12
CA LYS A 120 0.74 5.62 -3.14
C LYS A 120 1.06 5.07 -1.75
N GLY A 121 2.10 5.62 -1.12
CA GLY A 121 2.52 5.28 0.24
C GLY A 121 3.39 4.03 0.34
N GLN A 122 3.85 3.73 1.55
CA GLN A 122 4.73 2.61 1.82
C GLN A 122 4.00 1.28 1.63
N ILE A 123 4.55 0.43 0.77
CA ILE A 123 4.00 -0.89 0.45
C ILE A 123 4.54 -1.95 1.41
N LEU A 124 5.86 -1.89 1.66
CA LEU A 124 6.64 -2.86 2.40
C LEU A 124 7.56 -2.15 3.38
N HIS A 125 7.73 -2.71 4.57
CA HIS A 125 8.67 -2.23 5.58
C HIS A 125 9.41 -3.42 6.22
N PRO A 126 10.75 -3.35 6.35
CA PRO A 126 11.65 -2.40 5.71
C PRO A 126 11.61 -2.47 4.18
N ASN A 127 12.29 -1.54 3.52
CA ASN A 127 12.40 -1.57 2.06
C ASN A 127 13.23 -2.78 1.62
N LEU A 128 12.74 -3.53 0.65
CA LEU A 128 13.46 -4.63 0.05
C LEU A 128 14.56 -4.10 -0.88
N SER A 129 15.83 -4.45 -0.60
CA SER A 129 16.94 -4.10 -1.49
C SER A 129 16.86 -4.89 -2.80
N GLU A 130 17.44 -4.36 -3.85
CA GLU A 130 17.44 -5.02 -5.16
C GLU A 130 18.26 -6.31 -5.14
N SER A 131 19.37 -6.36 -4.37
CA SER A 131 20.17 -7.56 -4.18
C SER A 131 19.35 -8.68 -3.55
N VAL A 132 18.75 -8.44 -2.39
CA VAL A 132 17.88 -9.42 -1.71
C VAL A 132 16.73 -9.87 -2.62
N ARG A 133 16.13 -8.94 -3.37
CA ARG A 133 15.05 -9.25 -4.32
C ARG A 133 15.52 -10.22 -5.42
N THR A 134 16.74 -10.05 -5.93
CA THR A 134 17.27 -10.88 -7.04
C THR A 134 17.83 -12.21 -6.58
N GLU A 135 18.40 -12.27 -5.40
CA GLU A 135 19.09 -13.44 -4.86
C GLU A 135 18.18 -14.42 -4.13
N CYS A 136 17.04 -13.94 -3.58
CA CYS A 136 16.13 -14.81 -2.83
C CYS A 136 15.60 -15.95 -3.70
N LYS A 137 15.62 -17.16 -3.16
CA LYS A 137 15.07 -18.38 -3.77
C LYS A 137 13.71 -18.71 -3.19
N THR A 138 13.56 -18.52 -1.88
CA THR A 138 12.36 -18.91 -1.13
C THR A 138 11.78 -17.74 -0.37
N VAL A 139 10.45 -17.69 -0.35
CA VAL A 139 9.67 -16.68 0.40
C VAL A 139 8.67 -17.40 1.29
N LEU A 140 8.76 -17.16 2.59
CA LEU A 140 7.80 -17.66 3.58
C LEU A 140 6.89 -16.53 4.04
N THR A 141 5.63 -16.63 3.74
CA THR A 141 4.61 -15.72 4.30
C THR A 141 4.02 -16.32 5.55
N VAL A 142 3.92 -15.53 6.62
CA VAL A 142 3.35 -15.95 7.89
C VAL A 142 2.19 -15.03 8.27
N TYR A 143 1.02 -15.62 8.45
CA TYR A 143 -0.18 -14.91 8.89
C TYR A 143 -0.54 -15.32 10.31
N ILE A 144 -0.46 -14.37 11.24
CA ILE A 144 -0.61 -14.59 12.69
C ILE A 144 -1.93 -14.01 13.16
N THR A 145 -2.73 -14.82 13.80
CA THR A 145 -3.90 -14.43 14.59
C THR A 145 -3.65 -14.73 16.06
N VAL A 146 -4.60 -14.42 16.94
CA VAL A 146 -4.47 -14.76 18.36
C VAL A 146 -4.45 -16.27 18.56
N ASN A 147 -5.28 -17.00 17.83
CA ASN A 147 -5.52 -18.44 18.07
C ASN A 147 -4.86 -19.36 17.03
N SER A 148 -4.19 -18.80 16.05
CA SER A 148 -3.58 -19.62 15.00
C SER A 148 -2.47 -18.89 14.25
N VAL A 149 -1.61 -19.69 13.64
CA VAL A 149 -0.62 -19.23 12.66
C VAL A 149 -0.80 -20.06 11.40
N SER A 150 -0.85 -19.39 10.25
CA SER A 150 -0.79 -20.04 8.95
C SER A 150 0.41 -19.55 8.18
N TRP A 151 0.98 -20.40 7.34
CA TRP A 151 2.11 -20.03 6.51
C TRP A 151 2.03 -20.62 5.12
N THR A 152 2.69 -19.94 4.18
CA THR A 152 2.83 -20.36 2.79
C THR A 152 4.28 -20.18 2.38
N LEU A 153 4.94 -21.26 2.02
CA LEU A 153 6.29 -21.25 1.46
C LEU A 153 6.19 -21.27 -0.06
N LEU A 154 6.84 -20.31 -0.71
CA LEU A 154 6.91 -20.19 -2.17
C LEU A 154 8.33 -20.36 -2.65
N ASP A 155 8.52 -21.16 -3.69
CA ASP A 155 9.72 -21.15 -4.53
C ASP A 155 9.58 -20.05 -5.58
N ARG A 156 10.60 -19.19 -5.66
CA ARG A 156 10.59 -18.09 -6.60
C ARG A 156 10.82 -18.53 -8.05
N SER A 157 11.67 -19.56 -8.26
CA SER A 157 12.09 -19.96 -9.61
C SER A 157 10.92 -20.48 -10.43
N ASN A 158 10.07 -21.28 -9.80
CA ASN A 158 8.92 -21.94 -10.42
C ASN A 158 7.59 -21.25 -10.11
N TYR A 159 7.62 -20.23 -9.23
CA TYR A 159 6.43 -19.61 -8.64
C TYR A 159 5.49 -20.69 -8.05
N GLU A 160 6.07 -21.62 -7.31
CA GLU A 160 5.38 -22.79 -6.78
C GLU A 160 5.16 -22.68 -5.27
N VAL A 161 3.97 -23.02 -4.82
CA VAL A 161 3.64 -23.19 -3.40
C VAL A 161 4.14 -24.57 -2.96
N GLN A 162 5.25 -24.59 -2.20
CA GLN A 162 5.85 -25.80 -1.67
C GLN A 162 5.18 -26.29 -0.40
N GLU A 163 4.77 -25.35 0.46
CA GLU A 163 4.13 -25.65 1.73
C GLU A 163 3.02 -24.64 2.02
N TRP A 164 1.88 -25.12 2.49
CA TRP A 164 0.72 -24.30 2.87
C TRP A 164 0.04 -24.94 4.06
N LYS A 165 0.26 -24.37 5.26
CA LYS A 165 -0.16 -25.00 6.52
C LYS A 165 -0.87 -24.05 7.44
N TYR A 166 -1.71 -24.65 8.27
CA TYR A 166 -2.41 -24.05 9.40
C TYR A 166 -1.98 -24.71 10.69
N TYR A 167 -1.67 -23.91 11.70
CA TYR A 167 -1.31 -24.34 13.03
C TYR A 167 -2.23 -23.67 14.06
N SER A 168 -2.99 -24.48 14.82
CA SER A 168 -3.79 -23.99 15.96
C SER A 168 -2.90 -23.74 17.15
N ILE A 169 -3.10 -22.62 17.83
CA ILE A 169 -2.41 -22.31 19.07
C ILE A 169 -3.27 -22.80 20.22
N ASP A 170 -2.77 -23.80 20.93
CA ASP A 170 -3.41 -24.30 22.15
C ASP A 170 -2.94 -23.46 23.34
N TYR A 171 -3.88 -22.79 23.96
CA TYR A 171 -3.63 -22.00 25.16
C TYR A 171 -3.92 -22.86 26.42
N PRO A 172 -3.09 -22.75 27.49
CA PRO A 172 -3.37 -23.43 28.74
C PRO A 172 -4.67 -22.89 29.34
N GLU A 173 -5.58 -23.81 29.66
CA GLU A 173 -6.85 -23.46 30.27
C GLU A 173 -6.69 -22.94 31.70
N GLY A 174 -7.52 -21.96 32.09
CA GLY A 174 -7.72 -21.55 33.50
C GLY A 174 -6.61 -20.69 34.10
N LYS A 175 -5.55 -20.32 33.39
CA LYS A 175 -4.46 -19.49 33.90
C LYS A 175 -4.46 -18.08 33.27
N LYS A 176 -4.06 -17.06 34.05
CA LYS A 176 -3.70 -15.78 33.51
C LYS A 176 -2.45 -15.95 32.67
N PHE A 177 -2.51 -15.52 31.41
CA PHE A 177 -1.39 -15.56 30.46
C PHE A 177 -0.23 -14.70 30.95
N GLN A 178 0.95 -15.33 31.03
CA GLN A 178 2.20 -14.65 31.33
C GLN A 178 3.00 -14.42 30.04
N ILE A 179 3.93 -13.49 30.07
CA ILE A 179 4.82 -13.22 28.93
C ILE A 179 5.66 -14.43 28.53
N THR A 180 5.98 -15.28 29.50
CA THR A 180 6.70 -16.54 29.30
C THR A 180 5.88 -17.57 28.53
N ASP A 181 4.56 -17.60 28.73
CA ASP A 181 3.67 -18.50 27.98
C ASP A 181 3.61 -18.09 26.51
N ILE A 182 3.58 -16.76 26.26
CA ILE A 182 3.61 -16.21 24.88
C ILE A 182 4.96 -16.54 24.22
N LEU A 183 6.06 -16.44 24.95
CA LEU A 183 7.40 -16.79 24.43
C LEU A 183 7.48 -18.27 24.08
N ASP A 184 6.98 -19.16 24.93
CA ASP A 184 6.96 -20.60 24.68
C ASP A 184 6.14 -20.96 23.44
N ILE A 185 4.97 -20.33 23.27
CA ILE A 185 4.16 -20.47 22.06
C ILE A 185 4.92 -19.96 20.83
N ALA A 186 5.49 -18.76 20.91
CA ALA A 186 6.26 -18.18 19.80
C ALA A 186 7.44 -19.06 19.40
N TRP A 187 8.14 -19.65 20.39
CA TRP A 187 9.22 -20.61 20.18
C TRP A 187 8.74 -21.86 19.46
N ARG A 188 7.65 -22.49 19.94
CA ARG A 188 7.08 -23.69 19.31
C ARG A 188 6.65 -23.44 17.88
N VAL A 189 5.96 -22.30 17.63
CA VAL A 189 5.56 -21.87 16.30
C VAL A 189 6.79 -21.69 15.39
N THR A 190 7.79 -20.90 15.85
CA THR A 190 8.96 -20.60 15.04
C THR A 190 9.74 -21.86 14.65
N ARG A 191 9.80 -22.85 15.53
CA ARG A 191 10.44 -24.15 15.22
C ARG A 191 9.73 -24.95 14.14
N GLN A 192 8.45 -24.73 13.92
CA GLN A 192 7.68 -25.40 12.86
C GLN A 192 7.75 -24.68 11.52
N LEU A 193 8.12 -23.39 11.53
CA LEU A 193 8.26 -22.63 10.29
C LEU A 193 9.46 -23.15 9.50
N PRO A 194 9.29 -23.44 8.19
CA PRO A 194 10.42 -23.76 7.31
C PRO A 194 11.40 -22.60 7.21
N LEU A 195 12.64 -22.93 6.89
CA LEU A 195 13.65 -21.91 6.57
C LEU A 195 13.34 -21.26 5.23
N ALA A 196 13.55 -19.95 5.16
CA ALA A 196 13.38 -19.20 3.94
C ALA A 196 14.34 -18.00 3.89
N ASP A 197 14.63 -17.50 2.69
CA ASP A 197 15.48 -16.33 2.51
C ASP A 197 14.77 -15.05 2.95
N ILE A 198 13.46 -14.99 2.71
CA ILE A 198 12.60 -13.85 3.04
C ILE A 198 11.37 -14.33 3.80
N TYR A 199 11.07 -13.64 4.89
CA TYR A 199 9.85 -13.83 5.66
C TYR A 199 8.94 -12.62 5.48
N VAL A 200 7.67 -12.85 5.16
CA VAL A 200 6.68 -11.79 4.93
C VAL A 200 5.54 -11.92 5.93
N MET A 201 5.24 -10.83 6.58
CA MET A 201 4.11 -10.73 7.51
C MET A 201 3.19 -9.58 7.11
N LYS A 202 1.97 -9.63 7.56
CA LYS A 202 1.04 -8.50 7.47
C LYS A 202 1.50 -7.39 8.41
N ALA A 203 1.64 -6.17 7.91
CA ALA A 203 1.92 -5.03 8.77
C ALA A 203 0.77 -4.83 9.77
N GLU A 204 1.11 -4.84 11.03
CA GLU A 204 0.17 -4.55 12.11
C GLU A 204 0.20 -3.07 12.45
N ALA A 205 -0.96 -2.51 12.82
CA ALA A 205 -0.99 -1.17 13.34
C ALA A 205 -0.28 -1.13 14.71
N THR A 206 0.62 -0.19 14.89
CA THR A 206 1.28 0.05 16.18
C THR A 206 0.32 0.58 17.24
N THR A 207 -0.86 1.03 16.82
CA THR A 207 -1.94 1.44 17.72
C THR A 207 -2.70 0.22 18.20
N LEU A 208 -2.84 0.08 19.52
CA LEU A 208 -3.63 -0.99 20.13
C LEU A 208 -5.15 -0.85 19.87
N ARG A 209 -5.54 0.14 19.08
CA ARG A 209 -6.94 0.42 18.72
C ARG A 209 -7.32 -0.36 17.47
N ALA A 210 -8.30 -1.24 17.59
CA ALA A 210 -8.93 -1.86 16.43
C ALA A 210 -9.90 -0.85 15.77
N ALA A 211 -9.84 -0.73 14.44
CA ALA A 211 -10.79 0.10 13.70
C ALA A 211 -12.22 -0.43 13.93
N GLY A 212 -13.14 0.44 14.36
CA GLY A 212 -14.55 0.12 14.57
C GLY A 212 -14.90 -0.51 15.93
N SER A 213 -13.93 -0.78 16.81
CA SER A 213 -14.20 -1.22 18.18
C SER A 213 -14.14 -0.06 19.17
N ASP A 214 -14.84 -0.21 20.31
CA ASP A 214 -14.66 0.71 21.41
C ASP A 214 -13.19 0.73 21.84
N PRO A 215 -12.49 1.88 21.69
CA PRO A 215 -11.06 1.99 21.99
C PRO A 215 -10.73 1.74 23.45
N ASN A 216 -11.73 1.77 24.33
CA ASN A 216 -11.59 1.57 25.77
C ASN A 216 -11.97 0.15 26.21
N ASN A 217 -12.35 -0.74 25.29
CA ASN A 217 -12.69 -2.12 25.67
C ASN A 217 -11.41 -2.89 26.09
N PRO A 218 -11.26 -3.20 27.39
CA PRO A 218 -10.04 -3.82 27.90
C PRO A 218 -9.78 -5.22 27.32
N LYS A 219 -10.82 -5.94 26.91
CA LYS A 219 -10.68 -7.26 26.27
C LYS A 219 -10.03 -7.14 24.88
N VAL A 220 -10.45 -6.15 24.09
CA VAL A 220 -9.88 -5.89 22.76
C VAL A 220 -8.42 -5.45 22.89
N ILE A 221 -8.11 -4.57 23.83
CA ILE A 221 -6.75 -4.12 24.11
C ILE A 221 -5.86 -5.31 24.51
N ALA A 222 -6.32 -6.15 25.42
CA ALA A 222 -5.57 -7.32 25.88
C ALA A 222 -5.26 -8.30 24.74
N VAL A 223 -6.24 -8.59 23.87
CA VAL A 223 -6.08 -9.46 22.72
C VAL A 223 -5.09 -8.88 21.71
N ASN A 224 -5.17 -7.58 21.42
CA ASN A 224 -4.25 -6.91 20.49
C ASN A 224 -2.83 -6.85 21.07
N LEU A 225 -2.68 -6.61 22.37
CA LEU A 225 -1.39 -6.62 23.06
C LEU A 225 -0.73 -8.01 23.00
N GLN A 226 -1.48 -9.05 23.33
CA GLN A 226 -1.01 -10.44 23.26
C GLN A 226 -0.54 -10.80 21.83
N LYS A 227 -1.33 -10.43 20.82
CA LYS A 227 -0.95 -10.64 19.43
C LYS A 227 0.32 -9.89 19.06
N ALA A 228 0.43 -8.62 19.44
CA ALA A 228 1.61 -7.79 19.17
C ALA A 228 2.87 -8.38 19.82
N GLN A 229 2.78 -8.84 21.06
CA GLN A 229 3.87 -9.51 21.77
C GLN A 229 4.30 -10.79 21.05
N MET A 230 3.34 -11.64 20.64
CA MET A 230 3.63 -12.87 19.90
C MET A 230 4.31 -12.58 18.56
N VAL A 231 3.82 -11.61 17.78
CA VAL A 231 4.46 -11.20 16.52
C VAL A 231 5.89 -10.73 16.76
N ALA A 232 6.12 -9.86 17.76
CA ALA A 232 7.46 -9.36 18.09
C ALA A 232 8.44 -10.49 18.46
N MET A 233 7.98 -11.45 19.26
CA MET A 233 8.79 -12.61 19.66
C MET A 233 9.10 -13.52 18.46
N ILE A 234 8.13 -13.82 17.61
CA ILE A 234 8.34 -14.63 16.40
C ILE A 234 9.35 -13.93 15.47
N VAL A 235 9.24 -12.62 15.27
CA VAL A 235 10.19 -11.84 14.46
C VAL A 235 11.60 -11.91 15.03
N ALA A 236 11.75 -11.72 16.34
CA ALA A 236 13.03 -11.82 17.02
C ALA A 236 13.65 -13.22 16.87
N LEU A 237 12.85 -14.27 17.05
CA LEU A 237 13.30 -15.66 16.93
C LEU A 237 13.68 -16.03 15.49
N ILE A 238 12.93 -15.56 14.49
CA ILE A 238 13.28 -15.78 13.06
C ILE A 238 14.63 -15.12 12.75
N ASN A 239 14.80 -13.85 13.11
CA ASN A 239 16.07 -13.15 12.85
C ASN A 239 17.24 -13.78 13.60
N SER A 240 17.05 -14.19 14.85
CA SER A 240 18.07 -14.87 15.65
C SER A 240 18.49 -16.22 15.06
N ARG A 241 17.53 -17.03 14.57
CA ARG A 241 17.80 -18.33 13.93
C ARG A 241 18.63 -18.17 12.67
N SER A 242 18.31 -17.19 11.87
CA SER A 242 19.01 -16.88 10.63
C SER A 242 20.47 -16.47 10.85
N HIS A 243 20.76 -15.75 11.94
CA HIS A 243 22.13 -15.39 12.31
C HIS A 243 22.98 -16.60 12.76
N ALA A 244 22.36 -17.56 13.44
CA ALA A 244 23.08 -18.75 13.93
C ALA A 244 23.57 -19.65 12.79
N GLU A 245 22.85 -19.70 11.67
CA GLU A 245 23.21 -20.53 10.50
C GLU A 245 24.34 -19.91 9.66
N GLU A 246 24.46 -18.58 9.62
CA GLU A 246 25.49 -17.88 8.84
C GLU A 246 26.84 -17.77 9.53
N ARG A 247 26.93 -17.95 10.88
CA ARG A 247 28.17 -17.87 11.64
C ARG A 247 29.21 -18.91 11.26
N ASN A 248 28.80 -19.96 10.54
CA ASN A 248 29.73 -21.01 10.12
C ASN A 248 30.51 -20.65 8.84
N ASP A 249 30.17 -19.56 8.14
CA ASP A 249 30.67 -19.28 6.79
C ASP A 249 31.34 -17.91 6.59
N VAL A 250 31.35 -16.98 7.59
CA VAL A 250 31.80 -15.60 7.34
C VAL A 250 32.75 -15.08 8.41
N GLU A 251 33.82 -14.42 7.96
CA GLU A 251 34.83 -13.73 8.74
C GLU A 251 34.25 -12.60 9.63
N GLU A 252 34.84 -12.45 10.80
CA GLU A 252 34.46 -11.72 12.03
C GLU A 252 34.15 -10.19 11.94
N ASN A 253 33.96 -9.58 10.81
CA ASN A 253 34.06 -8.10 10.72
C ASN A 253 32.74 -7.30 10.82
N ASP A 254 31.57 -7.92 10.98
CA ASP A 254 30.29 -7.15 11.01
C ASP A 254 29.30 -7.68 12.08
N GLU A 255 29.81 -7.93 13.30
CA GLU A 255 29.04 -8.59 14.39
C GLU A 255 27.83 -7.80 14.93
N ASN A 256 27.66 -6.52 14.59
CA ASN A 256 26.67 -5.64 15.23
C ASN A 256 25.45 -5.31 14.36
N VAL A 257 25.35 -5.76 13.12
CA VAL A 257 24.22 -5.45 12.25
C VAL A 257 23.22 -6.60 12.22
N LEU A 258 22.03 -6.39 12.81
CA LEU A 258 20.94 -7.35 12.72
C LEU A 258 20.50 -7.51 11.26
N LYS A 259 20.78 -8.67 10.65
CA LYS A 259 20.34 -8.98 9.29
C LYS A 259 18.82 -9.16 9.28
N GLN A 260 18.13 -8.14 8.79
CA GLN A 260 16.68 -8.12 8.74
C GLN A 260 16.18 -9.00 7.59
N ARG A 261 15.50 -10.11 7.92
CA ARG A 261 14.86 -11.01 6.94
C ARG A 261 13.35 -10.95 6.94
N VAL A 262 12.75 -10.26 7.93
CA VAL A 262 11.29 -10.16 8.08
C VAL A 262 10.81 -8.83 7.51
N TYR A 263 9.84 -8.89 6.60
CA TYR A 263 9.24 -7.76 5.91
C TYR A 263 7.75 -7.70 6.19
N PHE A 264 7.23 -6.50 6.38
CA PHE A 264 5.83 -6.26 6.67
C PHE A 264 5.12 -5.64 5.47
N LEU A 265 4.19 -6.39 4.87
CA LEU A 265 3.39 -5.92 3.74
C LEU A 265 2.15 -5.18 4.21
N ARG A 266 1.81 -4.07 3.54
CA ARG A 266 0.61 -3.28 3.84
C ARG A 266 -0.64 -4.17 3.80
N PRO A 267 -1.47 -4.18 4.87
CA PRO A 267 -2.56 -5.15 5.03
C PRO A 267 -3.69 -5.00 4.01
N THR A 268 -3.87 -3.81 3.43
CA THR A 268 -4.95 -3.55 2.47
C THR A 268 -4.64 -4.00 1.04
N LEU A 269 -3.38 -4.29 0.71
CA LEU A 269 -2.98 -4.63 -0.66
C LEU A 269 -3.57 -5.95 -1.16
N PRO A 270 -3.52 -7.08 -0.41
CA PRO A 270 -4.14 -8.32 -0.84
C PRO A 270 -5.64 -8.16 -1.10
N TYR A 271 -6.34 -7.49 -0.18
CA TYR A 271 -7.79 -7.27 -0.32
C TYR A 271 -8.15 -6.44 -1.55
N ARG A 272 -7.36 -5.41 -1.83
CA ARG A 272 -7.57 -4.56 -3.02
C ARG A 272 -7.22 -5.28 -4.31
N LEU A 273 -6.19 -6.11 -4.31
CA LEU A 273 -5.73 -6.82 -5.50
C LEU A 273 -6.72 -7.92 -5.91
N TYR A 274 -7.22 -8.67 -4.93
CA TYR A 274 -8.10 -9.82 -5.14
C TYR A 274 -9.59 -9.51 -4.96
N GLY A 275 -9.94 -8.29 -4.55
CA GLY A 275 -11.33 -7.86 -4.46
C GLY A 275 -12.09 -8.40 -3.24
N THR A 276 -11.37 -8.83 -2.20
CA THR A 276 -11.95 -9.29 -0.93
C THR A 276 -12.29 -8.15 0.04
N LEU A 277 -12.35 -6.92 -0.45
CA LEU A 277 -12.80 -5.73 0.28
C LEU A 277 -13.95 -5.10 -0.48
N VAL A 278 -15.14 -5.07 0.12
CA VAL A 278 -16.34 -4.41 -0.41
C VAL A 278 -16.66 -3.24 0.52
N GLY A 279 -16.42 -2.01 0.04
CA GLY A 279 -16.47 -0.82 0.89
C GLY A 279 -15.41 -0.89 1.99
N ASN A 280 -15.84 -0.89 3.25
CA ASN A 280 -14.96 -1.05 4.43
C ASN A 280 -15.02 -2.46 5.05
N GLU A 281 -15.82 -3.34 4.49
CA GLU A 281 -16.02 -4.70 5.01
C GLU A 281 -15.12 -5.70 4.29
N ARG A 282 -14.59 -6.64 5.07
CA ARG A 282 -13.83 -7.78 4.54
C ARG A 282 -14.79 -8.90 4.22
N VAL A 283 -14.72 -9.38 3.00
CA VAL A 283 -15.38 -10.61 2.57
C VAL A 283 -14.45 -11.77 2.87
N SER A 284 -15.01 -12.93 3.21
CA SER A 284 -14.23 -14.16 3.43
C SER A 284 -13.34 -14.48 2.22
N THR A 285 -12.12 -14.97 2.50
CA THR A 285 -11.14 -15.24 1.45
C THR A 285 -11.29 -16.61 0.82
N ASP A 286 -12.05 -17.52 1.44
CA ASP A 286 -12.24 -18.90 0.99
C ASP A 286 -12.78 -18.98 -0.44
N GLN A 287 -13.87 -18.28 -0.75
CA GLN A 287 -14.46 -18.25 -2.10
C GLN A 287 -13.50 -17.64 -3.14
N THR A 288 -12.77 -16.58 -2.75
CA THR A 288 -11.78 -15.97 -3.65
C THR A 288 -10.66 -16.94 -3.96
N VAL A 289 -10.19 -17.67 -2.96
CA VAL A 289 -9.14 -18.67 -3.13
C VAL A 289 -9.65 -19.86 -3.94
N GLU A 290 -10.85 -20.34 -3.69
CA GLU A 290 -11.47 -21.41 -4.48
C GLU A 290 -11.61 -21.03 -5.97
N MET A 291 -12.01 -19.80 -6.28
CA MET A 291 -12.02 -19.31 -7.67
C MET A 291 -10.60 -19.27 -8.26
N LEU A 292 -9.61 -18.75 -7.49
CA LEU A 292 -8.21 -18.74 -7.93
C LEU A 292 -7.70 -20.13 -8.23
N LEU A 293 -7.99 -21.12 -7.39
CA LEU A 293 -7.56 -22.50 -7.60
C LEU A 293 -8.18 -23.11 -8.87
N ARG A 294 -9.44 -22.80 -9.18
CA ARG A 294 -10.09 -23.22 -10.43
C ARG A 294 -9.44 -22.56 -11.66
N ASP A 295 -9.15 -21.26 -11.59
CA ASP A 295 -8.48 -20.53 -12.67
C ASP A 295 -7.05 -21.03 -12.91
N LEU A 296 -6.33 -21.39 -11.83
CA LEU A 296 -4.98 -21.94 -11.89
C LEU A 296 -4.92 -23.36 -12.47
N SER A 297 -5.99 -24.15 -12.36
CA SER A 297 -6.09 -25.50 -12.94
C SER A 297 -6.21 -25.45 -14.48
N VAL A 298 -6.66 -24.35 -15.05
CA VAL A 298 -6.71 -24.11 -16.50
C VAL A 298 -5.39 -23.45 -16.93
N ARG A 299 -4.36 -24.24 -17.14
CA ARG A 299 -3.02 -23.76 -17.56
C ARG A 299 -3.08 -23.05 -18.91
N SER A 300 -2.92 -21.73 -18.89
CA SER A 300 -2.50 -20.98 -20.08
C SER A 300 -0.97 -20.84 -20.06
N PRO A 301 -0.22 -21.29 -21.07
CA PRO A 301 1.24 -21.34 -21.06
C PRO A 301 1.92 -19.95 -20.98
N ASN A 302 1.16 -18.87 -21.12
CA ASN A 302 1.68 -17.49 -21.16
C ASN A 302 1.33 -16.63 -19.94
N GLN A 303 0.72 -17.18 -18.88
CA GLN A 303 0.43 -16.43 -17.68
C GLN A 303 1.32 -16.88 -16.53
N SER A 304 2.06 -15.94 -15.94
CA SER A 304 2.86 -16.12 -14.74
C SER A 304 1.94 -16.25 -13.51
N HIS A 305 1.29 -17.39 -13.35
CA HIS A 305 0.48 -17.71 -12.19
C HIS A 305 1.21 -18.66 -11.26
N ALA A 306 0.97 -18.51 -9.96
CA ALA A 306 1.51 -19.43 -8.97
C ALA A 306 1.00 -20.85 -9.22
N TYR A 307 1.90 -21.82 -9.14
CA TYR A 307 1.53 -23.23 -9.18
C TYR A 307 1.22 -23.74 -7.78
N ILE A 308 0.10 -24.42 -7.62
CA ILE A 308 -0.32 -25.07 -6.37
C ILE A 308 -0.65 -26.53 -6.71
N SER A 309 0.06 -27.46 -6.08
CA SER A 309 -0.15 -28.88 -6.35
C SER A 309 -1.56 -29.35 -6.00
N GLU A 310 -2.06 -30.38 -6.67
CA GLU A 310 -3.40 -30.97 -6.40
C GLU A 310 -3.54 -31.43 -4.95
N TYR A 311 -2.44 -31.91 -4.35
CA TYR A 311 -2.41 -32.28 -2.94
C TYR A 311 -2.73 -31.08 -2.04
N LEU A 312 -2.07 -29.93 -2.24
CA LEU A 312 -2.34 -28.72 -1.45
C LEU A 312 -3.73 -28.14 -1.69
N GLN A 313 -4.24 -28.24 -2.92
CA GLN A 313 -5.62 -27.84 -3.24
C GLN A 313 -6.63 -28.73 -2.49
N SER A 314 -6.44 -30.04 -2.53
CA SER A 314 -7.30 -31.00 -1.82
C SER A 314 -7.21 -30.81 -0.30
N MET A 315 -6.01 -30.58 0.24
CA MET A 315 -5.81 -30.23 1.64
C MET A 315 -6.60 -29.00 2.05
N PHE A 316 -6.53 -27.93 1.27
CA PHE A 316 -7.29 -26.70 1.51
C PHE A 316 -8.79 -26.92 1.49
N MET A 317 -9.29 -27.67 0.48
CA MET A 317 -10.73 -27.96 0.34
C MET A 317 -11.28 -28.76 1.52
N GLY A 318 -10.46 -29.63 2.14
CA GLY A 318 -10.84 -30.41 3.32
C GLY A 318 -10.84 -29.65 4.65
N GLN A 319 -10.37 -28.38 4.68
CA GLN A 319 -10.34 -27.60 5.91
C GLN A 319 -11.72 -27.04 6.29
N LYS A 320 -11.89 -26.70 7.57
CA LYS A 320 -13.06 -25.95 8.08
C LYS A 320 -13.00 -24.51 7.60
N ASP A 321 -14.15 -23.84 7.50
CA ASP A 321 -14.28 -22.48 6.94
C ASP A 321 -13.30 -21.47 7.57
N LEU A 322 -13.20 -21.45 8.91
CA LEU A 322 -12.25 -20.57 9.58
C LEU A 322 -10.79 -20.86 9.20
N GLN A 323 -10.43 -22.12 9.05
CA GLN A 323 -9.07 -22.52 8.63
C GLN A 323 -8.82 -22.17 7.18
N LYS A 324 -9.82 -22.38 6.29
CA LYS A 324 -9.77 -21.92 4.89
C LYS A 324 -9.56 -20.42 4.81
N ASP A 325 -10.27 -19.64 5.60
CA ASP A 325 -10.10 -18.18 5.61
C ASP A 325 -8.69 -17.77 6.03
N MET A 326 -8.14 -18.38 7.09
CA MET A 326 -6.77 -18.09 7.55
C MET A 326 -5.70 -18.51 6.53
N LEU A 327 -5.85 -19.68 5.94
CA LEU A 327 -4.99 -20.15 4.85
C LEU A 327 -5.12 -19.25 3.63
N GLY A 328 -6.35 -18.86 3.28
CA GLY A 328 -6.63 -17.93 2.19
C GLY A 328 -5.97 -16.57 2.37
N HIS A 329 -6.08 -15.97 3.55
CA HIS A 329 -5.38 -14.73 3.86
C HIS A 329 -3.87 -14.85 3.70
N CYS A 330 -3.29 -15.95 4.16
CA CYS A 330 -1.87 -16.20 4.03
C CYS A 330 -1.45 -16.32 2.56
N LEU A 331 -2.16 -17.12 1.76
CA LEU A 331 -1.90 -17.30 0.34
C LEU A 331 -2.01 -15.96 -0.43
N LEU A 332 -3.09 -15.21 -0.24
CA LEU A 332 -3.28 -13.92 -0.91
C LEU A 332 -2.20 -12.90 -0.54
N LEU A 333 -1.73 -12.91 0.71
CA LEU A 333 -0.61 -12.08 1.16
C LEU A 333 0.68 -12.48 0.43
N SER A 334 0.93 -13.76 0.31
CA SER A 334 2.07 -14.38 -0.37
C SER A 334 2.11 -13.97 -1.86
N LEU A 335 1.02 -14.24 -2.57
CA LEU A 335 0.89 -13.92 -4.00
C LEU A 335 1.03 -12.40 -4.25
N THR A 336 0.45 -11.58 -3.35
CA THR A 336 0.59 -10.11 -3.46
C THR A 336 2.04 -9.68 -3.32
N PHE A 337 2.79 -10.24 -2.37
CA PHE A 337 4.21 -9.93 -2.19
C PHE A 337 5.01 -10.35 -3.42
N MET A 338 4.80 -11.54 -3.93
CA MET A 338 5.49 -12.04 -5.13
C MET A 338 5.22 -11.16 -6.34
N ASP A 339 3.95 -10.88 -6.64
CA ASP A 339 3.55 -10.09 -7.81
C ASP A 339 4.06 -8.63 -7.74
N ILE A 340 3.99 -8.01 -6.57
CA ILE A 340 4.27 -6.56 -6.43
C ILE A 340 5.73 -6.29 -6.09
N CYS A 341 6.31 -7.06 -5.16
CA CYS A 341 7.64 -6.77 -4.62
C CYS A 341 8.75 -7.57 -5.33
N ILE A 342 8.51 -8.83 -5.70
CA ILE A 342 9.50 -9.70 -6.34
C ILE A 342 9.47 -9.54 -7.87
N TYR A 343 8.34 -9.84 -8.50
CA TYR A 343 8.22 -9.82 -9.96
C TYR A 343 7.92 -8.44 -10.54
N LYS A 344 7.46 -7.48 -9.71
CA LYS A 344 7.07 -6.12 -10.15
C LYS A 344 6.07 -6.16 -11.31
N ASN A 345 5.07 -7.04 -11.23
CA ASN A 345 4.08 -7.26 -12.27
C ASN A 345 3.29 -5.97 -12.54
N GLN A 346 3.49 -5.38 -13.72
CA GLN A 346 2.93 -4.07 -14.08
C GLN A 346 1.40 -4.09 -14.19
N GLU A 347 0.82 -5.21 -14.62
CA GLU A 347 -0.63 -5.37 -14.71
C GLU A 347 -1.28 -5.34 -13.32
N ARG A 348 -0.71 -6.10 -12.37
CA ARG A 348 -1.16 -6.14 -10.98
C ARG A 348 -1.00 -4.79 -10.29
N ILE A 349 0.12 -4.11 -10.53
CA ILE A 349 0.38 -2.75 -10.02
C ILE A 349 -0.65 -1.76 -10.60
N ALA A 350 -0.94 -1.84 -11.91
CA ALA A 350 -1.95 -0.99 -12.55
C ALA A 350 -3.37 -1.22 -11.98
N LYS A 351 -3.71 -2.48 -11.67
CA LYS A 351 -5.00 -2.84 -11.04
C LYS A 351 -5.18 -2.19 -9.66
N LEU A 352 -4.11 -2.15 -8.85
CA LEU A 352 -4.14 -1.47 -7.55
C LEU A 352 -4.38 0.03 -7.65
N ASN A 353 -3.88 0.66 -8.72
CA ASN A 353 -4.00 2.09 -8.92
C ASN A 353 -5.39 2.51 -9.42
N LYS A 354 -6.03 1.69 -10.27
CA LYS A 354 -7.39 1.95 -10.78
C LYS A 354 -8.46 1.90 -9.67
N ARG A 355 -8.27 1.10 -8.63
CA ARG A 355 -9.22 0.96 -7.51
C ARG A 355 -8.99 1.99 -6.37
N GLY A 356 -8.12 2.93 -6.56
CA GLY A 356 -7.81 4.00 -5.58
C GLY A 356 -8.41 5.36 -5.97
N GLU A 357 -9.14 5.41 -7.06
CA GLU A 357 -10.01 6.51 -7.50
C GLU A 357 -11.48 6.19 -7.17
#